data_d260449717ba62d8a5df860bc29a4d87
#
_entry.id   d260449717ba62d8a5df860bc29a4d87
#
_cell.length_a   1.000
_cell.length_b   1.000
_cell.length_c   1.000
_cell.angle_alpha   90.00
_cell.angle_beta   90.00
_cell.angle_gamma   90.00
#
_symmetry.space_group_name_H-M   'P 1'
#
loop_
_entity.id
_entity.type
_entity.pdbx_description
1 polymer ?
#
loop_
_entity_poly.entity_id
_entity_poly.type
_entity_poly.pdbx_seq_one_letter_code
_entity_poly.pdbx_strand_id
1 'polypeptide(L)'
;MSSSNLKFFNSLIMAVAPGGDNLEGLDFQQLTSYLSDKIGIPVKLKYCKDYNEAMTMLSDGTAQIGWLGAYAYQKLESDNSPVVEFAVGVPKGKNVPFYRSQFIVRSDSNIQILEDVRNKRIA
;
A
#
# COMPACT_ATOMS: atom_id res chain seq x y z
N MET A 1 -8.81 -15.47 8.25
CA MET A 1 -8.73 -15.76 9.70
C MET A 1 -10.13 -16.01 10.25
N SER A 2 -10.32 -17.09 10.98
CA SER A 2 -11.56 -17.22 11.76
C SER A 2 -11.49 -16.29 12.97
N SER A 3 -12.62 -15.81 13.46
CA SER A 3 -12.72 -14.95 14.66
C SER A 3 -12.08 -15.55 15.93
N SER A 4 -11.80 -16.86 15.95
CA SER A 4 -11.13 -17.55 17.04
C SER A 4 -9.62 -17.25 17.10
N ASN A 5 -8.96 -16.97 15.97
CA ASN A 5 -7.51 -16.71 15.93
C ASN A 5 -7.14 -15.28 16.35
N LEU A 6 -8.07 -14.35 16.27
CA LEU A 6 -7.85 -12.95 16.68
C LEU A 6 -7.69 -12.82 18.22
N LYS A 7 -8.22 -13.74 19.01
CA LYS A 7 -8.13 -13.71 20.48
C LYS A 7 -6.71 -13.86 21.04
N PHE A 8 -5.75 -14.25 20.21
CA PHE A 8 -4.34 -14.36 20.62
C PHE A 8 -3.55 -13.05 20.48
N PHE A 9 -4.14 -12.03 19.85
CA PHE A 9 -3.49 -10.73 19.67
C PHE A 9 -4.04 -9.72 20.66
N ASN A 10 -3.18 -9.11 21.46
CA ASN A 10 -3.55 -7.96 22.30
C ASN A 10 -3.70 -6.67 21.48
N SER A 11 -3.05 -6.60 20.34
CA SER A 11 -3.17 -5.53 19.34
C SER A 11 -2.67 -6.03 17.98
N LEU A 12 -3.16 -5.42 16.91
CA LEU A 12 -2.66 -5.63 15.56
C LEU A 12 -1.80 -4.43 15.13
N ILE A 13 -0.86 -4.66 14.22
CA ILE A 13 -0.07 -3.60 13.60
C ILE A 13 -0.46 -3.49 12.14
N MET A 14 -0.78 -2.27 11.72
CA MET A 14 -0.98 -1.91 10.32
C MET A 14 0.27 -1.19 9.81
N ALA A 15 1.01 -1.86 8.92
CA ALA A 15 2.18 -1.30 8.25
C ALA A 15 1.75 -0.50 7.02
N VAL A 16 2.23 0.74 6.90
CA VAL A 16 1.97 1.61 5.75
C VAL A 16 3.29 1.89 5.04
N ALA A 17 3.37 1.49 3.78
CA ALA A 17 4.53 1.78 2.93
C ALA A 17 4.60 3.27 2.57
N PRO A 18 5.80 3.81 2.25
CA PRO A 18 5.95 5.20 1.83
C PRO A 18 5.05 5.57 0.66
N GLY A 19 4.59 6.82 0.63
CA GLY A 19 3.67 7.32 -0.39
C GLY A 19 2.20 7.07 -0.10
N GLY A 20 1.88 6.19 0.85
CA GLY A 20 0.51 5.98 1.30
C GLY A 20 -0.07 7.20 2.03
N ASP A 21 0.78 7.94 2.71
CA ASP A 21 0.46 9.14 3.47
C ASP A 21 0.11 10.37 2.60
N ASN A 22 0.46 10.34 1.31
CA ASN A 22 0.21 11.43 0.36
C ASN A 22 -1.09 11.26 -0.46
N LEU A 23 -1.90 10.25 -0.14
CA LEU A 23 -3.19 10.07 -0.80
C LEU A 23 -4.21 11.06 -0.24
N GLU A 24 -4.63 12.02 -1.06
CA GLU A 24 -5.65 12.99 -0.69
C GLU A 24 -6.90 12.29 -0.11
N GLY A 25 -7.25 12.66 1.11
CA GLY A 25 -8.44 12.16 1.80
C GLY A 25 -8.31 10.79 2.46
N LEU A 26 -7.13 10.18 2.46
CA LEU A 26 -6.87 8.96 3.21
C LEU A 26 -6.25 9.29 4.57
N ASP A 27 -7.02 9.08 5.62
CA ASP A 27 -6.57 9.23 6.99
C ASP A 27 -6.41 7.84 7.62
N PHE A 28 -5.16 7.40 7.72
CA PHE A 28 -4.83 6.09 8.31
C PHE A 28 -5.17 6.01 9.80
N GLN A 29 -5.19 7.13 10.52
CA GLN A 29 -5.63 7.15 11.92
C GLN A 29 -7.12 6.84 12.02
N GLN A 30 -7.93 7.44 11.17
CA GLN A 30 -9.36 7.13 11.11
C GLN A 30 -9.60 5.69 10.67
N LEU A 31 -8.83 5.21 9.69
CA LEU A 31 -8.94 3.83 9.22
C LEU A 31 -8.59 2.83 10.34
N THR A 32 -7.49 3.02 11.05
CA THR A 32 -7.11 2.13 12.16
C THR A 32 -8.08 2.20 13.33
N SER A 33 -8.64 3.37 13.63
CA SER A 33 -9.72 3.52 14.64
C SER A 33 -10.96 2.75 14.21
N TYR A 34 -11.39 2.91 12.97
CA TYR A 34 -12.54 2.18 12.43
C TYR A 34 -12.32 0.65 12.48
N LEU A 35 -11.13 0.17 12.08
CA LEU A 35 -10.79 -1.25 12.14
C LEU A 35 -10.78 -1.75 13.59
N SER A 36 -10.20 -0.98 14.52
CA SER A 36 -10.18 -1.32 15.95
C SER A 36 -11.59 -1.52 16.50
N ASP A 37 -12.50 -0.61 16.19
CA ASP A 37 -13.90 -0.67 16.63
C ASP A 37 -14.63 -1.89 16.04
N LYS A 38 -14.37 -2.20 14.76
CA LYS A 38 -15.02 -3.33 14.07
C LYS A 38 -14.49 -4.68 14.50
N ILE A 39 -13.20 -4.77 14.77
CA ILE A 39 -12.52 -6.03 15.14
C ILE A 39 -12.59 -6.27 16.65
N GLY A 40 -12.72 -5.21 17.47
CA GLY A 40 -12.68 -5.29 18.94
C GLY A 40 -11.26 -5.47 19.50
N ILE A 41 -10.23 -5.21 18.69
CA ILE A 41 -8.81 -5.29 19.06
C ILE A 41 -8.13 -4.01 18.57
N PRO A 42 -7.27 -3.37 19.40
CA PRO A 42 -6.53 -2.17 18.97
C PRO A 42 -5.70 -2.42 17.72
N VAL A 43 -5.85 -1.58 16.70
CA VAL A 43 -5.01 -1.57 15.50
C VAL A 43 -4.07 -0.39 15.58
N LYS A 44 -2.78 -0.66 15.67
CA LYS A 44 -1.71 0.34 15.79
C LYS A 44 -1.13 0.65 14.42
N LEU A 45 -0.97 1.93 14.13
CA LEU A 45 -0.39 2.39 12.88
C LEU A 45 1.14 2.40 12.94
N LYS A 46 1.79 1.87 11.90
CA LYS A 46 3.23 1.93 11.70
C LYS A 46 3.54 2.44 10.30
N TYR A 47 4.06 3.66 10.20
CA TYR A 47 4.65 4.16 8.97
C TYR A 47 6.03 3.55 8.80
N CYS A 48 6.25 2.86 7.70
CA CYS A 48 7.51 2.22 7.36
C CYS A 48 8.43 3.20 6.64
N LYS A 49 9.74 3.07 6.86
CA LYS A 49 10.75 3.91 6.22
C LYS A 49 10.86 3.67 4.72
N ASP A 50 10.62 2.43 4.30
CA ASP A 50 10.69 1.99 2.91
C ASP A 50 9.75 0.80 2.65
N TYR A 51 9.62 0.42 1.39
CA TYR A 51 8.81 -0.72 0.98
C TYR A 51 9.31 -2.05 1.53
N ASN A 52 10.63 -2.21 1.68
CA ASN A 52 11.21 -3.46 2.19
C ASN A 52 10.85 -3.68 3.66
N GLU A 53 10.85 -2.63 4.48
CA GLU A 53 10.39 -2.73 5.87
C GLU A 53 8.94 -3.20 5.93
N ALA A 54 8.05 -2.58 5.14
CA ALA A 54 6.64 -2.96 5.12
C ALA A 54 6.43 -4.42 4.66
N MET A 55 7.12 -4.83 3.59
CA MET A 55 7.04 -6.21 3.10
C MET A 55 7.59 -7.22 4.09
N THR A 56 8.72 -6.92 4.74
CA THR A 56 9.32 -7.81 5.75
C THR A 56 8.37 -7.99 6.94
N MET A 57 7.82 -6.91 7.46
CA MET A 57 6.88 -6.95 8.59
C MET A 57 5.64 -7.79 8.30
N LEU A 58 5.16 -7.78 7.06
CA LEU A 58 4.03 -8.61 6.64
C LEU A 58 4.43 -10.07 6.45
N SER A 59 5.59 -10.32 5.86
CA SER A 59 6.06 -11.70 5.60
C SER A 59 6.42 -12.45 6.88
N ASP A 60 7.00 -11.78 7.87
CA ASP A 60 7.40 -12.40 9.15
C ASP A 60 6.29 -12.36 10.21
N GLY A 61 5.16 -11.72 9.91
CA GLY A 61 4.01 -11.62 10.80
C GLY A 61 4.13 -10.55 11.89
N THR A 62 5.16 -9.70 11.86
CA THR A 62 5.29 -8.55 12.77
C THR A 62 4.16 -7.54 12.56
N ALA A 63 3.72 -7.35 11.29
CA ALA A 63 2.49 -6.65 10.97
C ALA A 63 1.44 -7.64 10.43
N GLN A 64 0.20 -7.46 10.82
CA GLN A 64 -0.92 -8.31 10.41
C GLN A 64 -1.75 -7.68 9.29
N ILE A 65 -1.62 -6.37 9.10
CA ILE A 65 -2.31 -5.60 8.06
C ILE A 65 -1.26 -4.76 7.34
N GLY A 66 -1.40 -4.60 6.04
CA GLY A 66 -0.51 -3.74 5.25
C GLY A 66 -1.27 -2.86 4.27
N TRP A 67 -0.81 -1.63 4.10
CA TRP A 67 -1.18 -0.77 3.00
C TRP A 67 -0.02 -0.66 2.03
N LEU A 68 -0.16 -1.27 0.87
CA LEU A 68 0.90 -1.42 -0.12
C LEU A 68 0.43 -0.93 -1.49
N GLY A 69 1.38 -0.46 -2.30
CA GLY A 69 1.15 -0.31 -3.73
C GLY A 69 1.17 -1.65 -4.46
N ALA A 70 0.65 -1.68 -5.67
CA ALA A 70 0.51 -2.90 -6.47
C ALA A 70 1.84 -3.65 -6.68
N TYR A 71 2.94 -2.94 -6.90
CA TYR A 71 4.26 -3.56 -7.08
C TYR A 71 4.72 -4.34 -5.83
N ALA A 72 4.60 -3.74 -4.65
CA ALA A 72 5.02 -4.37 -3.41
C ALA A 72 4.15 -5.61 -3.09
N TYR A 73 2.85 -5.53 -3.34
CA TYR A 73 1.95 -6.68 -3.20
C TYR A 73 2.34 -7.80 -4.18
N GLN A 74 2.53 -7.50 -5.45
CA GLN A 74 2.94 -8.49 -6.45
C GLN A 74 4.26 -9.18 -6.09
N LYS A 75 5.21 -8.42 -5.52
CA LYS A 75 6.47 -9.00 -5.06
C LYS A 75 6.26 -9.98 -3.91
N LEU A 76 5.45 -9.63 -2.92
CA LEU A 76 5.10 -10.53 -1.81
C LEU A 76 4.43 -11.82 -2.31
N GLU A 77 3.54 -11.70 -3.28
CA GLU A 77 2.89 -12.84 -3.93
C GLU A 77 3.91 -13.73 -4.65
N SER A 78 4.82 -13.13 -5.41
CA SER A 78 5.90 -13.84 -6.13
C SER A 78 6.86 -14.56 -5.17
N ASP A 79 7.10 -13.98 -4.01
CA ASP A 79 7.96 -14.56 -2.96
C ASP A 79 7.22 -15.60 -2.10
N ASN A 80 5.98 -15.99 -2.47
CA ASN A 80 5.10 -16.89 -1.73
C ASN A 80 4.88 -16.48 -0.26
N SER A 81 4.88 -15.19 0.01
CA SER A 81 4.54 -14.69 1.34
C SER A 81 3.09 -15.00 1.70
N PRO A 82 2.77 -15.31 2.98
CA PRO A 82 1.42 -15.70 3.39
C PRO A 82 0.50 -14.48 3.55
N VAL A 83 0.45 -13.64 2.53
CA VAL A 83 -0.38 -12.43 2.48
C VAL A 83 -1.47 -12.58 1.42
N VAL A 84 -2.64 -12.01 1.70
CA VAL A 84 -3.75 -11.96 0.74
C VAL A 84 -4.34 -10.56 0.75
N GLU A 85 -4.74 -10.08 -0.42
CA GLU A 85 -5.52 -8.86 -0.50
C GLU A 85 -6.94 -9.08 0.01
N PHE A 86 -7.48 -8.13 0.75
CA PHE A 86 -8.87 -8.18 1.23
C PHE A 86 -9.67 -6.91 0.92
N ALA A 87 -8.98 -5.83 0.57
CA ALA A 87 -9.62 -4.57 0.20
C ALA A 87 -8.70 -3.76 -0.72
N VAL A 88 -9.28 -2.88 -1.49
CA VAL A 88 -8.57 -1.95 -2.35
C VAL A 88 -9.14 -0.54 -2.17
N GLY A 89 -8.24 0.45 -2.10
CA GLY A 89 -8.66 1.85 -2.01
C GLY A 89 -9.27 2.34 -3.33
N VAL A 90 -10.44 2.95 -3.24
CA VAL A 90 -11.08 3.62 -4.38
C VAL A 90 -11.02 5.13 -4.15
N PRO A 91 -10.41 5.92 -5.05
CA PRO A 91 -10.36 7.36 -4.90
C PRO A 91 -11.75 7.96 -4.79
N LYS A 92 -11.91 8.97 -3.92
CA LYS A 92 -13.20 9.65 -3.73
C LYS A 92 -13.73 10.19 -5.08
N GLY A 93 -14.98 9.88 -5.36
CA GLY A 93 -15.63 10.28 -6.62
C GLY A 93 -15.28 9.42 -7.84
N LYS A 94 -14.54 8.32 -7.64
CA LYS A 94 -14.29 7.30 -8.65
C LYS A 94 -15.06 6.02 -8.34
N ASN A 95 -15.37 5.25 -9.37
CA ASN A 95 -16.04 3.95 -9.23
C ASN A 95 -15.10 2.77 -9.47
N VAL A 96 -13.81 3.05 -9.63
CA VAL A 96 -12.80 2.07 -10.03
C VAL A 96 -11.55 2.20 -9.20
N PRO A 97 -10.96 1.09 -8.75
CA PRO A 97 -9.79 1.06 -7.88
C PRO A 97 -8.47 1.06 -8.67
N PHE A 98 -8.38 1.86 -9.72
CA PHE A 98 -7.15 1.93 -10.50
C PHE A 98 -6.71 3.36 -10.77
N TYR A 99 -5.43 3.51 -11.02
CA TYR A 99 -4.77 4.72 -11.48
C TYR A 99 -3.99 4.43 -12.76
N ARG A 100 -3.54 5.48 -13.41
CA ARG A 100 -2.72 5.37 -14.62
C ARG A 100 -1.32 5.91 -14.34
N SER A 101 -0.31 5.17 -14.76
CA SER A 101 1.04 5.70 -14.86
C SER A 101 1.16 6.57 -16.11
N GLN A 102 1.92 7.63 -16.02
CA GLN A 102 2.14 8.56 -17.12
C GLN A 102 3.65 8.78 -17.29
N PHE A 103 4.09 8.83 -18.55
CA PHE A 103 5.38 9.38 -18.86
C PHE A 103 5.33 10.89 -18.72
N ILE A 104 6.25 11.46 -17.97
CA ILE A 104 6.38 12.90 -17.80
C ILE A 104 7.74 13.36 -18.31
N VAL A 105 7.77 14.52 -18.91
CA VAL A 105 9.00 15.16 -19.38
C VAL A 105 9.00 16.63 -18.95
N ARG A 106 10.15 17.26 -18.97
CA ARG A 106 10.22 18.72 -18.75
C ARG A 106 9.43 19.44 -19.85
N SER A 107 8.72 20.48 -19.48
CA SER A 107 7.90 21.26 -20.42
C SER A 107 8.72 21.94 -21.51
N ASP A 108 10.01 22.18 -21.25
CA ASP A 108 10.97 22.78 -22.20
C ASP A 108 11.78 21.72 -22.99
N SER A 109 11.42 20.45 -22.89
CA SER A 109 12.09 19.39 -23.65
C SER A 109 11.56 19.28 -25.07
N ASN A 110 12.38 18.71 -25.96
CA ASN A 110 11.98 18.38 -27.34
C ASN A 110 11.25 17.03 -27.46
N ILE A 111 10.89 16.40 -26.33
CA ILE A 111 10.20 15.11 -26.29
C ILE A 111 8.70 15.38 -26.31
N GLN A 112 8.03 15.04 -27.41
CA GLN A 112 6.59 15.24 -27.58
C GLN A 112 5.83 13.94 -27.85
N ILE A 113 6.53 12.93 -28.39
CA ILE A 113 5.98 11.63 -28.72
C ILE A 113 6.91 10.54 -28.18
N LEU A 114 6.42 9.30 -28.12
CA LEU A 114 7.18 8.17 -27.55
C LEU A 114 8.50 7.89 -28.31
N GLU A 115 8.52 8.11 -29.61
CA GLU A 115 9.69 7.92 -30.45
C GLU A 115 10.86 8.85 -30.08
N ASP A 116 10.58 10.01 -29.53
CA ASP A 116 11.60 11.00 -29.13
C ASP A 116 12.42 10.52 -27.90
N VAL A 117 11.95 9.48 -27.17
CA VAL A 117 12.67 8.92 -26.04
C VAL A 117 13.80 7.97 -26.48
N ARG A 118 13.89 7.66 -27.76
CA ARG A 118 14.96 6.79 -28.28
C ARG A 118 16.33 7.37 -27.93
N ASN A 119 17.20 6.51 -27.37
CA ASN A 119 18.54 6.88 -26.90
C ASN A 119 18.55 7.94 -25.76
N LYS A 120 17.44 8.12 -25.06
CA LYS A 120 17.36 8.94 -23.84
C LYS A 120 17.42 8.06 -22.60
N ARG A 121 17.84 8.66 -21.49
CA ARG A 121 17.75 7.99 -20.18
C ARG A 121 16.36 8.18 -19.62
N ILE A 122 15.81 7.10 -19.09
CA ILE A 122 14.50 7.07 -18.42
C ILE A 122 14.77 6.78 -16.94
N ALA A 123 14.17 7.56 -16.05
CA ALA A 123 14.26 7.38 -14.60
C ALA A 123 12.93 6.83 -14.04
#